data_c87a6a24a5315931e16d14a8a6374bb2
#
_entry.id   c87a6a24a5315931e16d14a8a6374bb2
#
_cell.length_a   1.000
_cell.length_b   1.000
_cell.length_c   1.000
_cell.angle_alpha   90.00
_cell.angle_beta   90.00
_cell.angle_gamma   90.00
#
_symmetry.space_group_name_H-M   'P 1'
#
loop_
_entity.id
_entity.type
_entity.pdbx_description
1 polymer ?
#
loop_
_entity_poly.entity_id
_entity_poly.type
_entity_poly.pdbx_seq_one_letter_code
_entity_poly.pdbx_strand_id
1 'polypeptide(L)'
;MADTTEILRMSGVDPRKCMRCGKCTAPCPSYNEMDIPPHRFVYLVEQGRVETLLSCRTIWKCLSCFACVERCPRGVEPAKLIEALRLTKLRPQGGDRLQPAQLADIEDDDLPQQALVSALRKFSK
;
A
#
# COMPACT_ATOMS: atom_id res chain seq x y z
N MET A 1 7.86 4.24 12.34
CA MET A 1 6.49 4.78 12.25
C MET A 1 6.31 5.47 10.91
N ALA A 2 5.21 5.19 10.26
CA ALA A 2 4.88 5.84 8.99
C ALA A 2 4.41 7.27 9.26
N ASP A 3 5.09 8.23 8.65
CA ASP A 3 4.70 9.63 8.71
C ASP A 3 3.87 9.97 7.48
N THR A 4 2.87 10.83 7.64
CA THR A 4 2.04 11.32 6.55
C THR A 4 2.89 11.93 5.44
N THR A 5 3.93 12.67 5.81
CA THR A 5 4.85 13.29 4.85
C THR A 5 5.52 12.27 3.96
N GLU A 6 5.94 11.15 4.52
CA GLU A 6 6.56 10.05 3.76
C GLU A 6 5.57 9.39 2.81
N ILE A 7 4.35 9.14 3.27
CA ILE A 7 3.27 8.59 2.44
C ILE A 7 3.00 9.51 1.23
N LEU A 8 2.90 10.81 1.48
CA LEU A 8 2.68 11.79 0.41
C LEU A 8 3.84 11.85 -0.57
N ARG A 9 5.07 11.75 -0.07
CA ARG A 9 6.27 11.72 -0.90
C ARG A 9 6.32 10.47 -1.79
N MET A 10 6.04 9.31 -1.22
CA MET A 10 6.04 8.05 -1.97
C MET A 10 4.95 7.99 -3.03
N SER A 11 3.75 8.45 -2.69
CA SER A 11 2.61 8.41 -3.60
C SER A 11 2.66 9.50 -4.67
N GLY A 12 3.28 10.63 -4.38
CA GLY A 12 3.25 11.81 -5.25
C GLY A 12 1.87 12.48 -5.33
N VAL A 13 0.99 12.18 -4.39
CA VAL A 13 -0.41 12.65 -4.39
C VAL A 13 -0.57 13.81 -3.42
N ASP A 14 -1.35 14.83 -3.82
CA ASP A 14 -1.77 15.92 -2.94
C ASP A 14 -3.24 15.71 -2.54
N PRO A 15 -3.52 15.21 -1.34
CA PRO A 15 -4.88 14.94 -0.90
C PRO A 15 -5.71 16.20 -0.67
N ARG A 16 -5.06 17.37 -0.55
CA ARG A 16 -5.76 18.65 -0.36
C ARG A 16 -6.57 19.07 -1.58
N LYS A 17 -6.25 18.53 -2.76
CA LYS A 17 -7.01 18.77 -3.98
C LYS A 17 -8.39 18.12 -3.97
N CYS A 18 -8.62 17.16 -3.09
CA CYS A 18 -9.88 16.43 -3.00
C CYS A 18 -11.03 17.35 -2.57
N MET A 19 -12.09 17.38 -3.36
CA MET A 19 -13.31 18.13 -3.04
C MET A 19 -14.42 17.25 -2.42
N ARG A 20 -14.09 16.03 -2.06
CA ARG A 20 -14.98 15.08 -1.35
C ARG A 20 -16.28 14.77 -2.12
N CYS A 21 -16.23 14.73 -3.44
CA CYS A 21 -17.41 14.50 -4.28
C CYS A 21 -17.87 13.04 -4.33
N GLY A 22 -17.00 12.09 -3.92
CA GLY A 22 -17.33 10.66 -3.91
C GLY A 22 -17.26 9.95 -5.26
N LYS A 23 -16.85 10.63 -6.34
CA LYS A 23 -16.76 10.03 -7.68
C LYS A 23 -15.72 8.91 -7.79
N CYS A 24 -14.73 8.87 -6.90
CA CYS A 24 -13.75 7.80 -6.84
C CYS A 24 -14.32 6.51 -6.23
N THR A 25 -15.30 6.65 -5.33
CA THR A 25 -15.92 5.50 -4.65
C THR A 25 -16.97 4.81 -5.55
N ALA A 26 -17.70 5.57 -6.34
CA ALA A 26 -18.79 5.03 -7.15
C ALA A 26 -18.37 3.90 -8.11
N PRO A 27 -17.22 3.97 -8.84
CA PRO A 27 -16.80 2.91 -9.74
C PRO A 27 -15.99 1.80 -9.07
N CYS A 28 -15.71 1.89 -7.77
CA CYS A 28 -14.82 0.94 -7.09
C CYS A 28 -15.45 -0.47 -7.05
N PRO A 29 -14.82 -1.48 -7.70
CA PRO A 29 -15.37 -2.83 -7.71
C PRO A 29 -15.30 -3.53 -6.34
N SER A 30 -14.44 -3.06 -5.45
CA SER A 30 -14.28 -3.61 -4.11
C SER A 30 -14.98 -2.79 -3.03
N TYR A 31 -15.81 -1.84 -3.40
CA TYR A 31 -16.48 -0.93 -2.47
C TYR A 31 -17.16 -1.65 -1.30
N ASN A 32 -17.88 -2.73 -1.58
CA ASN A 32 -18.62 -3.48 -0.56
C ASN A 32 -17.74 -4.20 0.45
N GLU A 33 -16.49 -4.44 0.12
CA GLU A 33 -15.55 -5.15 0.99
C GLU A 33 -14.61 -4.19 1.74
N MET A 34 -14.61 -2.92 1.36
CA MET A 34 -13.81 -1.90 2.02
C MET A 34 -14.50 -1.36 3.26
N ASP A 35 -13.78 -1.31 4.37
CA ASP A 35 -14.24 -0.64 5.59
C ASP A 35 -14.12 0.90 5.47
N ILE A 36 -13.16 1.38 4.67
CA ILE A 36 -12.98 2.81 4.40
C ILE A 36 -13.01 3.01 2.88
N PRO A 37 -14.07 3.64 2.32
CA PRO A 37 -14.15 3.85 0.88
C PRO A 37 -13.10 4.86 0.38
N PRO A 38 -12.76 4.85 -0.92
CA PRO A 38 -11.67 5.67 -1.46
C PRO A 38 -11.75 7.16 -1.12
N HIS A 39 -12.92 7.78 -1.20
CA HIS A 39 -13.04 9.21 -0.91
C HIS A 39 -12.77 9.52 0.57
N ARG A 40 -13.18 8.64 1.48
CA ARG A 40 -12.90 8.78 2.91
C ARG A 40 -11.45 8.47 3.22
N PHE A 41 -10.85 7.56 2.48
CA PHE A 41 -9.43 7.22 2.60
C PHE A 41 -8.56 8.46 2.34
N VAL A 42 -8.83 9.19 1.26
CA VAL A 42 -8.12 10.43 0.94
C VAL A 42 -8.26 11.47 2.06
N TYR A 43 -9.48 11.60 2.58
CA TYR A 43 -9.74 12.53 3.69
C TYR A 43 -8.93 12.18 4.94
N LEU A 44 -8.88 10.90 5.29
CA LEU A 44 -8.13 10.46 6.47
C LEU A 44 -6.62 10.64 6.30
N VAL A 45 -6.09 10.48 5.08
CA VAL A 45 -4.69 10.78 4.79
C VAL A 45 -4.42 12.28 5.00
N GLU A 46 -5.32 13.13 4.52
CA GLU A 46 -5.21 14.58 4.72
C GLU A 46 -5.20 14.94 6.20
N GLN A 47 -6.00 14.22 7.02
CA GLN A 47 -6.07 14.44 8.47
C GLN A 47 -4.90 13.81 9.24
N GLY A 48 -3.97 13.15 8.56
CA GLY A 48 -2.82 12.51 9.20
C GLY A 48 -3.14 11.24 9.97
N ARG A 49 -4.30 10.63 9.73
CA ARG A 49 -4.76 9.40 10.40
C ARG A 49 -4.13 8.14 9.82
N VAL A 50 -2.82 8.14 9.68
CA VAL A 50 -2.07 7.04 9.02
C VAL A 50 -2.21 5.72 9.78
N GLU A 51 -2.16 5.76 11.11
CA GLU A 51 -2.26 4.53 11.94
C GLU A 51 -3.60 3.81 11.72
N THR A 52 -4.69 4.56 11.66
CA THR A 52 -6.02 4.02 11.37
C THR A 52 -6.06 3.37 9.99
N LEU A 53 -5.44 4.00 9.01
CA LEU A 53 -5.39 3.50 7.64
C LEU A 53 -4.51 2.27 7.50
N LEU A 54 -3.42 2.18 8.24
CA LEU A 54 -2.54 1.00 8.23
C LEU A 54 -3.22 -0.24 8.79
N SER A 55 -4.18 -0.07 9.69
CA SER A 55 -4.94 -1.18 10.27
C SER A 55 -6.23 -1.51 9.54
N CYS A 56 -6.65 -0.71 8.55
CA CYS A 56 -7.88 -0.96 7.80
C CYS A 56 -7.74 -2.09 6.78
N ARG A 57 -8.87 -2.66 6.37
CA ARG A 57 -8.89 -3.72 5.34
C ARG A 57 -8.79 -3.15 3.91
N THR A 58 -9.11 -1.89 3.73
CA THR A 58 -9.12 -1.24 2.42
C THR A 58 -7.81 -1.40 1.67
N ILE A 59 -6.66 -1.28 2.37
CA ILE A 59 -5.35 -1.42 1.73
C ILE A 59 -5.12 -2.80 1.11
N TRP A 60 -5.83 -3.82 1.62
CA TRP A 60 -5.74 -5.20 1.12
C TRP A 60 -6.83 -5.54 0.10
N LYS A 61 -7.91 -4.78 0.08
CA LYS A 61 -9.06 -5.02 -0.80
C LYS A 61 -8.99 -4.23 -2.10
N CYS A 62 -8.14 -3.22 -2.18
CA CYS A 62 -7.92 -2.45 -3.40
C CYS A 62 -7.30 -3.32 -4.48
N LEU A 63 -7.96 -3.39 -5.64
CA LEU A 63 -7.53 -4.19 -6.78
C LEU A 63 -6.56 -3.45 -7.71
N SER A 64 -6.22 -2.21 -7.39
CA SER A 64 -5.35 -1.36 -8.21
C SER A 64 -5.86 -1.19 -9.66
N CYS A 65 -7.17 -1.13 -9.84
CA CYS A 65 -7.79 -0.99 -11.15
C CYS A 65 -7.74 0.43 -11.70
N PHE A 66 -7.39 1.43 -10.87
CA PHE A 66 -7.27 2.85 -11.23
C PHE A 66 -8.58 3.52 -11.68
N ALA A 67 -9.74 2.89 -11.51
CA ALA A 67 -11.01 3.52 -11.82
C ALA A 67 -11.23 4.82 -11.02
N CYS A 68 -10.81 4.84 -9.76
CA CYS A 68 -10.88 6.02 -8.91
C CYS A 68 -9.99 7.17 -9.43
N VAL A 69 -8.85 6.83 -10.01
CA VAL A 69 -7.91 7.82 -10.60
C VAL A 69 -8.53 8.47 -11.83
N GLU A 70 -9.13 7.65 -12.71
CA GLU A 70 -9.76 8.11 -13.94
C GLU A 70 -10.99 9.00 -13.67
N ARG A 71 -11.73 8.71 -12.62
CA ARG A 71 -12.97 9.43 -12.30
C ARG A 71 -12.76 10.70 -11.49
N CYS A 72 -11.58 10.93 -10.94
CA CYS A 72 -11.32 12.09 -10.11
C CYS A 72 -11.17 13.36 -10.95
N PRO A 73 -12.09 14.36 -10.81
CA PRO A 73 -12.00 15.60 -11.60
C PRO A 73 -10.88 16.52 -11.13
N ARG A 74 -10.31 16.26 -9.94
CA ARG A 74 -9.25 17.09 -9.36
C ARG A 74 -7.86 16.47 -9.51
N GLY A 75 -7.76 15.33 -10.17
CA GLY A 75 -6.47 14.66 -10.34
C GLY A 75 -5.86 14.10 -9.07
N VAL A 76 -6.67 13.86 -8.05
CA VAL A 76 -6.25 13.08 -6.88
C VAL A 76 -6.20 11.62 -7.30
N GLU A 77 -5.20 10.89 -6.81
CA GLU A 77 -4.96 9.51 -7.21
C GLU A 77 -5.08 8.59 -5.97
N PRO A 78 -6.33 8.26 -5.54
CA PRO A 78 -6.55 7.48 -4.32
C PRO A 78 -5.85 6.12 -4.34
N ALA A 79 -5.78 5.47 -5.50
CA ALA A 79 -5.10 4.18 -5.66
C ALA A 79 -3.62 4.26 -5.29
N LYS A 80 -2.95 5.35 -5.61
CA LYS A 80 -1.54 5.55 -5.25
C LYS A 80 -1.33 5.76 -3.75
N LEU A 81 -2.28 6.42 -3.08
CA LEU A 81 -2.24 6.56 -1.62
C LEU A 81 -2.39 5.19 -0.94
N ILE A 82 -3.33 4.38 -1.41
CA ILE A 82 -3.54 3.03 -0.90
C ILE A 82 -2.30 2.17 -1.11
N GLU A 83 -1.69 2.25 -2.28
CA GLU A 83 -0.46 1.54 -2.60
C GLU A 83 0.70 1.96 -1.70
N ALA A 84 0.87 3.25 -1.45
CA ALA A 84 1.92 3.76 -0.58
C ALA A 84 1.77 3.22 0.85
N LEU A 85 0.55 3.17 1.37
CA LEU A 85 0.27 2.61 2.70
C LEU A 85 0.51 1.10 2.75
N ARG A 86 0.14 0.40 1.68
CA ARG A 86 0.41 -1.03 1.54
C ARG A 86 1.92 -1.31 1.57
N LEU A 87 2.70 -0.55 0.82
CA LEU A 87 4.16 -0.67 0.80
C LEU A 87 4.79 -0.39 2.17
N THR A 88 4.31 0.63 2.85
CA THR A 88 4.78 0.99 4.19
C THR A 88 4.61 -0.17 5.17
N LYS A 89 3.51 -0.91 5.06
CA LYS A 89 3.24 -2.05 5.93
C LYS A 89 4.00 -3.31 5.53
N LEU A 90 4.12 -3.56 4.22
CA LEU A 90 4.75 -4.79 3.72
C LEU A 90 6.27 -4.70 3.67
N ARG A 91 6.81 -3.53 3.37
CA ARG A 91 8.24 -3.34 3.13
C ARG A 91 8.82 -2.18 3.93
N PRO A 92 8.69 -2.21 5.27
CA PRO A 92 9.38 -1.22 6.07
C PRO A 92 10.89 -1.38 5.89
N GLN A 93 11.59 -0.27 5.86
CA GLN A 93 13.04 -0.27 5.72
C GLN A 93 13.67 -1.03 6.88
N GLY A 94 14.51 -2.03 6.58
CA GLY A 94 15.12 -2.90 7.60
C GLY A 94 14.19 -4.00 8.12
N GLY A 95 12.96 -4.08 7.63
CA GLY A 95 11.98 -5.09 8.05
C GLY A 95 12.05 -6.40 7.28
N ASP A 96 13.27 -6.87 7.00
CA ASP A 96 13.46 -8.11 6.26
C ASP A 96 12.97 -9.32 7.06
N ARG A 97 12.07 -10.08 6.47
CA ARG A 97 11.48 -11.25 7.12
C ARG A 97 12.38 -12.47 7.08
N LEU A 98 13.20 -12.59 6.03
CA LEU A 98 14.12 -13.70 5.85
C LEU A 98 15.54 -13.26 6.13
N GLN A 99 16.21 -13.95 7.05
CA GLN A 99 17.60 -13.72 7.39
C GLN A 99 18.47 -14.92 6.93
N PRO A 100 19.75 -14.70 6.56
CA PRO A 100 20.63 -15.79 6.13
C PRO A 100 20.77 -16.91 7.17
N ALA A 101 20.71 -16.57 8.46
CA ALA A 101 20.81 -17.54 9.55
C ALA A 101 19.64 -18.54 9.60
N GLN A 102 18.50 -18.17 8.99
CA GLN A 102 17.31 -19.02 8.95
C GLN A 102 17.32 -20.03 7.80
N LEU A 103 18.34 -19.98 6.96
CA LEU A 103 18.41 -20.82 5.76
C LEU A 103 18.37 -22.31 6.08
N ALA A 104 19.05 -22.73 7.14
CA ALA A 104 19.08 -24.13 7.56
C ALA A 104 17.72 -24.65 8.00
N ASP A 105 16.83 -23.76 8.51
CA ASP A 105 15.51 -24.13 9.00
C ASP A 105 14.49 -24.28 7.86
N ILE A 106 14.77 -23.68 6.70
CA ILE A 106 13.88 -23.69 5.53
C ILE A 106 14.42 -24.56 4.40
N GLU A 107 15.48 -25.30 4.65
CA GLU A 107 16.06 -26.21 3.65
C GLU A 107 15.08 -27.33 3.34
N ASP A 108 14.64 -27.39 2.09
CA ASP A 108 13.71 -28.38 1.57
C ASP A 108 14.22 -28.75 0.17
N ASP A 109 14.35 -30.07 -0.06
CA ASP A 109 14.87 -30.59 -1.33
C ASP A 109 13.99 -30.18 -2.53
N ASP A 110 12.72 -29.90 -2.30
CA ASP A 110 11.79 -29.46 -3.34
C ASP A 110 11.84 -27.95 -3.60
N LEU A 111 12.58 -27.19 -2.78
CA LEU A 111 12.66 -25.75 -2.93
C LEU A 111 13.66 -25.36 -4.04
N PRO A 112 13.21 -24.60 -5.06
CA PRO A 112 14.13 -24.18 -6.12
C PRO A 112 15.26 -23.32 -5.59
N GLN A 113 16.52 -23.67 -5.89
CA GLN A 113 17.69 -22.89 -5.46
C GLN A 113 17.62 -21.43 -5.88
N GLN A 114 17.09 -21.16 -7.06
CA GLN A 114 16.94 -19.81 -7.58
C GLN A 114 16.02 -18.95 -6.71
N ALA A 115 15.01 -19.54 -6.08
CA ALA A 115 14.13 -18.82 -5.15
C ALA A 115 14.91 -18.35 -3.94
N LEU A 116 15.79 -19.19 -3.37
CA LEU A 116 16.66 -18.84 -2.25
C LEU A 116 17.66 -17.75 -2.63
N VAL A 117 18.32 -17.90 -3.78
CA VAL A 117 19.28 -16.90 -4.28
C VAL A 117 18.59 -15.55 -4.46
N SER A 118 17.40 -15.54 -5.04
CA SER A 118 16.62 -14.32 -5.24
C SER A 118 16.23 -13.66 -3.92
N ALA A 119 15.76 -14.45 -2.96
CA ALA A 119 15.32 -13.96 -1.66
C ALA A 119 16.47 -13.36 -0.83
N LEU A 120 17.68 -13.94 -0.95
CA LEU A 120 18.84 -13.55 -0.17
C LEU A 120 19.82 -12.63 -0.92
N ARG A 121 19.47 -12.22 -2.14
CA ARG A 121 20.34 -11.43 -3.02
C ARG A 121 20.85 -10.14 -2.37
N LYS A 122 20.02 -9.50 -1.54
CA LYS A 122 20.38 -8.26 -0.86
C LYS A 122 21.52 -8.41 0.14
N PHE A 123 21.81 -9.63 0.60
CA PHE A 123 22.90 -9.92 1.53
C PHE A 123 24.20 -10.26 0.82
N SER A 124 24.17 -10.46 -0.49
CA SER A 124 25.39 -10.69 -1.27
C SER A 124 26.02 -9.34 -1.65
N LYS A 125 27.30 -9.21 -1.38
CA LYS A 125 28.10 -8.04 -1.73
C LYS A 125 29.00 -8.33 -2.94
#